data_1e61939d9bbbca48ea63a881884ef95b
#
_entry.id   1e61939d9bbbca48ea63a881884ef95b
#
_cell.length_a   1.000
_cell.length_b   1.000
_cell.length_c   1.000
_cell.angle_alpha   90.00
_cell.angle_beta   90.00
_cell.angle_gamma   90.00
#
_symmetry.space_group_name_H-M   'P 1'
#
loop_
_entity.id
_entity.type
_entity.pdbx_description
1 polymer ?
#
loop_
_entity_poly.entity_id
_entity_poly.type
_entity_poly.pdbx_seq_one_letter_code
_entity_poly.pdbx_strand_id
1 'polypeptide(L)'
;MFWTEESIAFLRDAAAINRYYETIAERIAPQLPENAHICDAGCGIGELSLALKPYCHHVTAVDADELAIKTLEAHLIKGVTAICGDVEALTPKEPYDAMVFCLFGRTEDTLRIARKQCRTKRRCACSPLRRRLFRRRKQYETPSFDLRGARRRQVDADPPPAGA
;
A
#
# COMPACT_ATOMS: atom_id res chain seq x y z
N MET A 1 -3.50 -11.27 -6.27
CA MET A 1 -4.56 -10.39 -6.81
C MET A 1 -4.09 -10.05 -8.20
N PHE A 2 -4.85 -10.34 -9.22
CA PHE A 2 -4.47 -9.97 -10.59
C PHE A 2 -5.07 -8.62 -10.92
N TRP A 3 -4.27 -7.75 -11.51
CA TRP A 3 -4.70 -6.43 -11.93
C TRP A 3 -5.58 -6.53 -13.18
N THR A 4 -6.58 -5.67 -13.27
CA THR A 4 -7.45 -5.47 -14.44
C THR A 4 -7.49 -3.99 -14.77
N GLU A 5 -7.86 -3.63 -16.00
CA GLU A 5 -8.00 -2.23 -16.38
C GLU A 5 -8.99 -1.48 -15.49
N GLU A 6 -10.07 -2.14 -15.07
CA GLU A 6 -11.06 -1.56 -14.15
C GLU A 6 -10.47 -1.29 -12.76
N SER A 7 -9.68 -2.24 -12.20
CA SER A 7 -9.05 -2.06 -10.90
C SER A 7 -7.96 -0.98 -10.93
N ILE A 8 -7.26 -0.84 -12.06
CA ILE A 8 -6.28 0.22 -12.30
C ILE A 8 -6.98 1.58 -12.35
N ALA A 9 -8.06 1.71 -13.14
CA ALA A 9 -8.84 2.95 -13.21
C ALA A 9 -9.37 3.35 -11.82
N PHE A 10 -9.96 2.40 -11.09
CA PHE A 10 -10.45 2.64 -9.75
C PHE A 10 -9.36 3.12 -8.78
N LEU A 11 -8.17 2.47 -8.81
CA LEU A 11 -7.08 2.87 -7.92
C LEU A 11 -6.53 4.25 -8.26
N ARG A 12 -6.43 4.59 -9.55
CA ARG A 12 -6.00 5.93 -10.01
C ARG A 12 -6.99 7.02 -9.56
N ASP A 13 -8.28 6.78 -9.74
CA ASP A 13 -9.32 7.71 -9.29
C ASP A 13 -9.27 7.89 -7.77
N ALA A 14 -9.11 6.81 -7.03
CA ALA A 14 -8.97 6.86 -5.58
C ALA A 14 -7.69 7.61 -5.16
N ALA A 15 -6.57 7.38 -5.82
CA ALA A 15 -5.30 8.07 -5.55
C ALA A 15 -5.39 9.57 -5.86
N ALA A 16 -6.10 9.96 -6.92
CA ALA A 16 -6.30 11.37 -7.27
C ALA A 16 -7.13 12.15 -6.23
N ILE A 17 -8.02 11.47 -5.50
CA ILE A 17 -8.87 12.10 -4.48
C ILE A 17 -8.20 12.14 -3.11
N ASN A 18 -7.41 11.12 -2.76
CA ASN A 18 -6.78 10.98 -1.46
C ASN A 18 -5.25 11.06 -1.57
N ARG A 19 -4.60 11.48 -0.50
CA ARG A 19 -3.14 11.57 -0.41
C ARG A 19 -2.55 10.37 0.33
N TYR A 20 -3.07 9.17 0.06
CA TYR A 20 -2.68 7.98 0.82
C TYR A 20 -1.20 7.61 0.60
N TYR A 21 -0.77 7.55 -0.66
CA TYR A 21 0.59 7.15 -1.02
C TYR A 21 1.61 8.24 -0.69
N GLU A 22 1.29 9.50 -0.92
CA GLU A 22 2.13 10.63 -0.51
C GLU A 22 2.30 10.68 1.01
N THR A 23 1.22 10.47 1.76
CA THR A 23 1.29 10.43 3.22
C THR A 23 2.18 9.29 3.73
N ILE A 24 2.18 8.13 3.05
CA ILE A 24 3.08 7.02 3.36
C ILE A 24 4.52 7.42 3.04
N ALA A 25 4.76 7.97 1.85
CA ALA A 25 6.09 8.40 1.42
C ALA A 25 6.67 9.47 2.36
N GLU A 26 5.91 10.49 2.73
CA GLU A 26 6.28 11.54 3.71
C GLU A 26 6.68 10.96 5.08
N ARG A 27 6.03 9.86 5.52
CA ARG A 27 6.35 9.19 6.78
C ARG A 27 7.58 8.29 6.70
N ILE A 28 7.88 7.75 5.54
CA ILE A 28 9.04 6.91 5.29
C ILE A 28 10.29 7.77 5.08
N ALA A 29 10.17 8.88 4.37
CA ALA A 29 11.27 9.74 3.96
C ALA A 29 12.30 10.07 5.06
N PRO A 30 11.92 10.45 6.28
CA PRO A 30 12.89 10.75 7.35
C PRO A 30 13.70 9.55 7.83
N GLN A 31 13.34 8.34 7.42
CA GLN A 31 14.01 7.09 7.79
C GLN A 31 14.96 6.60 6.70
N LEU A 32 14.90 7.19 5.51
CA LEU A 32 15.77 6.85 4.40
C LEU A 32 17.13 7.51 4.55
N PRO A 33 18.22 6.84 4.16
CA PRO A 33 19.51 7.50 4.03
C PRO A 33 19.50 8.52 2.88
N GLU A 34 20.42 9.46 2.90
CA GLU A 34 20.64 10.34 1.76
C GLU A 34 20.95 9.53 0.51
N ASN A 35 20.41 9.95 -0.63
CA ASN A 35 20.59 9.28 -1.91
C ASN A 35 20.24 7.78 -1.90
N ALA A 36 19.25 7.37 -1.11
CA ALA A 36 18.85 5.99 -0.97
C ALA A 36 18.47 5.35 -2.32
N HIS A 37 18.89 4.10 -2.50
CA HIS A 37 18.31 3.16 -3.48
C HIS A 37 17.33 2.25 -2.74
N ILE A 38 16.06 2.37 -3.04
CA ILE A 38 14.99 1.63 -2.36
C ILE A 38 14.30 0.64 -3.29
N CYS A 39 13.76 -0.42 -2.72
CA CYS A 39 12.89 -1.35 -3.41
C CYS A 39 11.45 -1.21 -2.90
N ASP A 40 10.52 -0.95 -3.80
CA ASP A 40 9.08 -1.02 -3.54
C ASP A 40 8.60 -2.41 -3.99
N ALA A 41 8.37 -3.28 -3.02
CA ALA A 41 8.07 -4.69 -3.23
C ALA A 41 6.57 -4.94 -3.24
N GLY A 42 6.04 -5.47 -4.34
CA GLY A 42 4.61 -5.55 -4.60
C GLY A 42 4.05 -4.17 -4.92
N CYS A 43 4.70 -3.48 -5.86
CA CYS A 43 4.42 -2.08 -6.17
C CYS A 43 3.06 -1.84 -6.84
N GLY A 44 2.41 -2.90 -7.37
CA GLY A 44 1.23 -2.74 -8.20
C GLY A 44 1.48 -1.80 -9.37
N ILE A 45 0.59 -0.87 -9.60
CA ILE A 45 0.72 0.14 -10.66
C ILE A 45 1.68 1.30 -10.32
N GLY A 46 2.38 1.22 -9.17
CA GLY A 46 3.50 2.10 -8.83
C GLY A 46 3.15 3.41 -8.13
N GLU A 47 1.93 3.61 -7.65
CA GLU A 47 1.53 4.86 -6.99
C GLU A 47 2.46 5.22 -5.81
N LEU A 48 2.84 4.23 -4.98
CA LEU A 48 3.78 4.46 -3.90
C LEU A 48 5.20 4.69 -4.42
N SER A 49 5.63 3.97 -5.45
CA SER A 49 6.94 4.16 -6.08
C SER A 49 7.11 5.61 -6.58
N LEU A 50 6.07 6.16 -7.21
CA LEU A 50 6.04 7.53 -7.70
C LEU A 50 6.09 8.53 -6.54
N ALA A 51 5.32 8.30 -5.49
CA ALA A 51 5.31 9.14 -4.29
C ALA A 51 6.63 9.12 -3.53
N LEU A 52 7.38 8.01 -3.54
CA LEU A 52 8.69 7.86 -2.88
C LEU A 52 9.83 8.50 -3.68
N LYS A 53 9.70 8.64 -4.99
CA LYS A 53 10.78 9.14 -5.87
C LYS A 53 11.38 10.49 -5.46
N PRO A 54 10.62 11.49 -4.96
CA PRO A 54 11.19 12.77 -4.50
C PRO A 54 12.14 12.63 -3.31
N TYR A 55 12.07 11.53 -2.55
CA TYR A 55 12.80 11.34 -1.29
C TYR A 55 14.00 10.39 -1.39
N CYS A 56 14.30 9.88 -2.59
CA CYS A 56 15.39 8.93 -2.78
C CYS A 56 16.07 9.14 -4.14
N HIS A 57 17.27 8.57 -4.31
CA HIS A 57 17.99 8.61 -5.57
C HIS A 57 17.32 7.71 -6.63
N HIS A 58 16.98 6.50 -6.24
CA HIS A 58 16.42 5.49 -7.14
C HIS A 58 15.37 4.61 -6.47
N VAL A 59 14.32 4.26 -7.20
CA VAL A 59 13.30 3.28 -6.81
C VAL A 59 13.35 2.11 -7.77
N THR A 60 13.54 0.90 -7.24
CA THR A 60 13.26 -0.34 -7.97
C THR A 60 11.89 -0.82 -7.54
N ALA A 61 10.92 -0.74 -8.45
CA ALA A 61 9.54 -1.15 -8.25
C ALA A 61 9.35 -2.56 -8.81
N VAL A 62 8.89 -3.50 -7.99
CA VAL A 62 8.77 -4.92 -8.35
C VAL A 62 7.36 -5.41 -8.11
N ASP A 63 6.74 -5.98 -9.13
CA ASP A 63 5.48 -6.70 -9.00
C ASP A 63 5.46 -7.91 -9.94
N ALA A 64 4.73 -8.96 -9.58
CA ALA A 64 4.61 -10.15 -10.40
C ALA A 64 3.58 -9.99 -11.55
N ASP A 65 2.76 -8.95 -11.49
CA ASP A 65 1.69 -8.71 -12.46
C ASP A 65 2.20 -7.83 -13.62
N GLU A 66 2.17 -8.39 -14.82
CA GLU A 66 2.68 -7.73 -16.02
C GLU A 66 1.88 -6.47 -16.39
N LEU A 67 0.56 -6.47 -16.19
CA LEU A 67 -0.28 -5.31 -16.51
C LEU A 67 0.01 -4.15 -15.56
N ALA A 68 0.22 -4.45 -14.28
CA ALA A 68 0.63 -3.45 -13.30
C ALA A 68 1.97 -2.81 -13.68
N ILE A 69 2.96 -3.61 -14.02
CA ILE A 69 4.29 -3.12 -14.42
C ILE A 69 4.23 -2.29 -15.70
N LYS A 70 3.53 -2.75 -16.74
CA LYS A 70 3.32 -1.95 -17.97
C LYS A 70 2.65 -0.61 -17.67
N THR A 71 1.72 -0.61 -16.73
CA THR A 71 1.04 0.61 -16.30
C THR A 71 2.01 1.61 -15.65
N LEU A 72 2.92 1.13 -14.80
CA LEU A 72 3.96 1.95 -14.18
C LEU A 72 4.96 2.47 -15.23
N GLU A 73 5.43 1.60 -16.13
CA GLU A 73 6.39 1.96 -17.18
C GLU A 73 5.88 3.07 -18.10
N ALA A 74 4.57 3.14 -18.35
CA ALA A 74 3.96 4.19 -19.16
C ALA A 74 4.17 5.61 -18.59
N HIS A 75 4.52 5.75 -17.30
CA HIS A 75 4.84 7.05 -16.71
C HIS A 75 6.23 7.59 -17.07
N LEU A 76 7.15 6.76 -17.58
CA LEU A 76 8.51 7.12 -18.01
C LEU A 76 9.30 7.97 -17.01
N ILE A 77 9.23 7.66 -15.73
CA ILE A 77 9.83 8.49 -14.67
C ILE A 77 11.31 8.16 -14.48
N LYS A 78 12.15 9.16 -14.67
CA LYS A 78 13.59 9.04 -14.42
C LYS A 78 13.86 8.67 -12.95
N GLY A 79 14.68 7.63 -12.76
CA GLY A 79 15.05 7.15 -11.42
C GLY A 79 14.05 6.19 -10.80
N VAL A 80 13.10 5.70 -11.59
CA VAL A 80 12.27 4.53 -11.27
C VAL A 80 12.58 3.43 -12.27
N THR A 81 12.87 2.22 -11.79
CA THR A 81 13.01 1.02 -12.62
C THR A 81 11.91 0.05 -12.22
N ALA A 82 11.06 -0.30 -13.18
CA ALA A 82 10.03 -1.31 -12.98
C ALA A 82 10.56 -2.70 -13.37
N ILE A 83 10.22 -3.71 -12.58
CA ILE A 83 10.63 -5.11 -12.81
C ILE A 83 9.39 -5.98 -12.65
N CYS A 84 9.00 -6.69 -13.72
CA CYS A 84 8.00 -7.73 -13.64
C CYS A 84 8.65 -9.02 -13.12
N GLY A 85 8.26 -9.47 -11.92
CA GLY A 85 8.82 -10.68 -11.34
C GLY A 85 8.52 -10.88 -9.87
N ASP A 86 8.93 -12.05 -9.37
CA ASP A 86 8.83 -12.36 -7.95
C ASP A 86 9.95 -11.66 -7.17
N VAL A 87 9.55 -10.80 -6.25
CA VAL A 87 10.49 -10.07 -5.38
C VAL A 87 11.35 -11.01 -4.53
N GLU A 88 10.87 -12.20 -4.19
CA GLU A 88 11.64 -13.19 -3.43
C GLU A 88 12.77 -13.81 -4.24
N ALA A 89 12.53 -14.02 -5.52
CA ALA A 89 13.51 -14.57 -6.47
C ALA A 89 14.50 -13.52 -6.96
N LEU A 90 14.20 -12.25 -6.78
CA LEU A 90 15.05 -11.15 -7.24
C LEU A 90 16.42 -11.18 -6.55
N THR A 91 17.45 -11.05 -7.35
CA THR A 91 18.83 -10.90 -6.88
C THR A 91 19.36 -9.56 -7.37
N PRO A 92 19.28 -8.50 -6.54
CA PRO A 92 19.77 -7.19 -6.92
C PRO A 92 21.30 -7.20 -7.11
N LYS A 93 21.81 -6.47 -8.09
CA LYS A 93 23.26 -6.30 -8.31
C LYS A 93 23.93 -5.67 -7.10
N GLU A 94 23.26 -4.72 -6.48
CA GLU A 94 23.67 -4.11 -5.22
C GLU A 94 22.51 -4.18 -4.21
N PRO A 95 22.81 -4.46 -2.93
CA PRO A 95 21.78 -4.49 -1.89
C PRO A 95 21.07 -3.14 -1.78
N TYR A 96 19.76 -3.19 -1.56
CA TYR A 96 18.95 -1.99 -1.33
C TYR A 96 19.27 -1.33 0.01
N ASP A 97 19.17 -0.01 0.08
CA ASP A 97 19.29 0.73 1.33
C ASP A 97 18.03 0.55 2.20
N ALA A 98 16.88 0.40 1.57
CA ALA A 98 15.61 0.07 2.23
C ALA A 98 14.69 -0.71 1.28
N MET A 99 13.79 -1.51 1.87
CA MET A 99 12.68 -2.12 1.15
C MET A 99 11.37 -1.67 1.78
N VAL A 100 10.42 -1.32 0.94
CA VAL A 100 9.06 -0.93 1.33
C VAL A 100 8.09 -2.02 0.91
N PHE A 101 7.19 -2.39 1.81
CA PHE A 101 6.14 -3.37 1.57
C PHE A 101 4.81 -2.73 1.96
N CYS A 102 4.04 -2.30 0.99
CA CYS A 102 2.72 -1.70 1.20
C CYS A 102 1.64 -2.66 0.72
N LEU A 103 0.78 -3.08 1.65
CA LEU A 103 -0.30 -4.04 1.37
C LEU A 103 0.18 -5.39 0.75
N PHE A 104 1.43 -5.72 0.92
CA PHE A 104 2.10 -6.89 0.35
C PHE A 104 2.38 -7.96 1.40
N GLY A 105 2.03 -9.21 1.07
CA GLY A 105 2.45 -10.41 1.77
C GLY A 105 2.21 -10.50 3.27
N ARG A 106 2.74 -11.55 3.89
CA ARG A 106 2.77 -11.76 5.34
C ARG A 106 4.00 -11.10 5.94
N THR A 107 3.89 -10.63 7.18
CA THR A 107 4.98 -9.90 7.85
C THR A 107 6.28 -10.70 7.96
N GLU A 108 6.18 -12.01 8.17
CA GLU A 108 7.34 -12.91 8.30
C GLU A 108 8.09 -13.03 6.98
N ASP A 109 7.35 -13.18 5.87
CA ASP A 109 7.93 -13.27 4.53
C ASP A 109 8.59 -11.96 4.13
N THR A 110 7.96 -10.81 4.37
CA THR A 110 8.53 -9.50 4.08
C THR A 110 9.83 -9.25 4.84
N LEU A 111 9.91 -9.67 6.11
CA LEU A 111 11.12 -9.57 6.90
C LEU A 111 12.25 -10.49 6.38
N ARG A 112 11.90 -11.70 5.93
CA ARG A 112 12.85 -12.66 5.35
C ARG A 112 13.45 -12.12 4.05
N ILE A 113 12.62 -11.63 3.15
CA ILE A 113 13.02 -11.02 1.87
C ILE A 113 13.94 -9.81 2.13
N ALA A 114 13.52 -8.90 2.99
CA ALA A 114 14.29 -7.71 3.28
C ALA A 114 15.66 -8.01 3.91
N ARG A 115 15.76 -9.01 4.80
CA ARG A 115 17.06 -9.46 5.36
C ARG A 115 18.02 -10.00 4.32
N LYS A 116 17.50 -10.58 3.24
CA LYS A 116 18.29 -11.14 2.13
C LYS A 116 18.79 -10.03 1.19
N GLN A 117 18.01 -8.98 0.98
CA GLN A 117 18.22 -8.02 -0.10
C GLN A 117 18.68 -6.62 0.36
N CYS A 118 18.55 -6.27 1.66
CA CYS A 118 18.99 -4.97 2.18
C CYS A 118 20.43 -4.97 2.70
N ARG A 119 21.13 -3.84 2.55
CA ARG A 119 22.49 -3.59 3.08
C ARG A 119 22.57 -3.75 4.59
N THR A 120 21.55 -3.34 5.32
CA THR A 120 21.52 -3.43 6.78
C THR A 120 20.28 -4.14 7.26
N LYS A 121 20.47 -5.13 8.14
CA LYS A 121 19.37 -5.88 8.77
C LYS A 121 18.41 -5.01 9.63
N ARG A 122 18.75 -3.76 9.89
CA ARG A 122 17.99 -2.82 10.73
C ARG A 122 17.03 -1.91 9.97
N ARG A 123 17.17 -1.75 8.65
CA ARG A 123 16.39 -0.81 7.83
C ARG A 123 15.37 -1.50 6.94
N CYS A 124 14.62 -2.45 7.49
CA CYS A 124 13.40 -2.88 6.85
C CYS A 124 12.31 -1.88 7.23
N ALA A 125 12.00 -0.96 6.36
CA ALA A 125 10.78 -0.15 6.47
C ALA A 125 9.57 -1.03 6.09
N CYS A 126 9.29 -2.04 6.89
CA CYS A 126 7.93 -2.57 6.95
C CYS A 126 7.08 -1.40 7.42
N SER A 127 6.16 -0.96 6.56
CA SER A 127 5.31 0.22 6.80
C SER A 127 5.03 0.44 8.29
N PRO A 128 5.43 1.58 8.90
CA PRO A 128 5.16 1.86 10.30
C PRO A 128 3.67 1.85 10.64
N LEU A 129 2.80 1.93 9.63
CA LEU A 129 1.37 1.78 9.75
C LEU A 129 0.95 0.41 10.31
N ARG A 130 1.63 -0.71 9.98
CA ARG A 130 1.29 -2.01 10.57
C ARG A 130 1.56 -2.07 12.07
N ARG A 131 2.66 -1.50 12.58
CA ARG A 131 2.94 -1.51 14.03
C ARG A 131 1.95 -0.67 14.84
N ARG A 132 1.45 0.46 14.31
CA ARG A 132 0.44 1.29 14.99
C ARG A 132 -0.97 0.74 14.84
N LEU A 133 -1.33 0.17 13.71
CA LEU A 133 -2.63 -0.49 13.51
C LEU A 133 -2.75 -1.75 14.37
N PHE A 134 -1.69 -2.55 14.54
CA PHE A 134 -1.70 -3.71 15.44
C PHE A 134 -1.75 -3.32 16.91
N ARG A 135 -1.09 -2.21 17.34
CA ARG A 135 -1.25 -1.71 18.71
C ARG A 135 -2.64 -1.12 18.98
N ARG A 136 -3.29 -0.52 17.97
CA ARG A 136 -4.66 0.01 18.12
C ARG A 136 -5.74 -1.07 18.06
N ARG A 137 -5.51 -2.24 17.46
CA ARG A 137 -6.49 -3.34 17.47
C ARG A 137 -6.84 -3.86 18.87
N LYS A 138 -6.01 -3.61 19.89
CA LYS A 138 -6.39 -3.90 21.28
C LYS A 138 -7.35 -2.88 21.91
N GLN A 139 -7.64 -1.76 21.23
CA GLN A 139 -8.56 -0.72 21.73
C GLN A 139 -9.87 -0.58 20.93
N TYR A 140 -10.00 -1.27 19.82
CA TYR A 140 -11.29 -1.39 19.13
C TYR A 140 -11.80 -2.82 19.31
N GLU A 141 -12.40 -3.07 20.48
CA GLU A 141 -13.44 -4.07 20.56
C GLU A 141 -14.54 -3.60 19.60
N THR A 142 -14.69 -4.29 18.49
CA THR A 142 -15.85 -4.11 17.63
C THR A 142 -17.07 -4.39 18.49
N PRO A 143 -18.03 -3.46 18.59
CA PRO A 143 -19.31 -3.80 19.19
C PRO A 143 -19.83 -5.00 18.41
N SER A 144 -20.04 -6.12 19.10
CA SER A 144 -20.72 -7.27 18.53
C SER A 144 -22.14 -6.80 18.17
N PHE A 145 -22.39 -6.60 16.89
CA PHE A 145 -23.70 -6.30 16.37
C PHE A 145 -24.51 -7.61 16.45
N ASP A 146 -25.24 -7.78 17.53
CA ASP A 146 -26.17 -8.88 17.71
C ASP A 146 -27.38 -8.64 16.78
N LEU A 147 -27.37 -9.30 15.64
CA LEU A 147 -28.45 -9.26 14.65
C LEU A 147 -29.73 -9.97 15.15
N ARG A 148 -29.77 -10.55 16.36
CA ARG A 148 -30.94 -11.24 16.90
C ARG A 148 -31.93 -10.35 17.62
N GLY A 149 -31.67 -9.04 17.78
CA GLY A 149 -32.50 -8.07 18.51
C GLY A 149 -33.33 -7.10 17.67
N ALA A 150 -33.22 -7.10 16.35
CA ALA A 150 -34.00 -6.19 15.50
C ALA A 150 -35.44 -6.70 15.30
N ARG A 151 -36.25 -6.64 16.34
CA ARG A 151 -37.70 -6.68 16.19
C ARG A 151 -38.13 -5.42 15.42
N ARG A 152 -38.89 -5.66 14.36
CA ARG A 152 -39.55 -4.64 13.55
C ARG A 152 -40.27 -3.64 14.47
N ARG A 153 -39.83 -2.40 14.50
CA ARG A 153 -40.66 -1.30 14.90
C ARG A 153 -41.58 -0.99 13.71
N GLN A 154 -42.85 -1.32 13.89
CA GLN A 154 -43.93 -0.92 13.02
C GLN A 154 -44.00 0.62 13.10
N VAL A 155 -43.75 1.28 11.97
CA VAL A 155 -43.94 2.73 11.88
C VAL A 155 -45.43 2.91 11.59
N ASP A 156 -46.18 3.26 12.63
CA ASP A 156 -47.55 3.74 12.47
C ASP A 156 -47.45 5.08 11.77
N ALA A 157 -47.88 5.11 10.53
CA ALA A 157 -48.01 6.34 9.76
C ALA A 157 -49.32 7.00 10.19
N ASP A 158 -49.22 8.17 10.80
CA ASP A 158 -50.39 9.05 11.03
C ASP A 158 -50.98 9.49 9.68
N PRO A 159 -52.31 9.49 9.54
CA PRO A 159 -52.95 9.98 8.32
C PRO A 159 -52.86 11.51 8.23
N PRO A 160 -52.85 12.07 7.01
CA PRO A 160 -52.76 13.51 6.82
C PRO A 160 -54.06 14.19 7.29
N PRO A 161 -53.98 15.45 7.79
CA PRO A 161 -55.15 16.17 8.22
C PRO A 161 -56.05 16.50 7.03
N ALA A 162 -57.37 16.29 7.24
CA ALA A 162 -58.43 16.66 6.29
C ALA A 162 -58.65 18.18 6.29
N GLY A 163 -58.64 18.77 5.14
CA GLY A 163 -59.48 19.86 4.63
C GLY A 163 -59.42 21.21 5.32
N ALA A 164 -59.00 22.24 4.58
CA ALA A 164 -59.72 23.46 4.33
C ALA A 164 -59.19 24.16 3.08
#